data_25c29ed7214f2f1e37fad8f441a84806
#
_entry.id   25c29ed7214f2f1e37fad8f441a84806
#
_cell.length_a   1.000
_cell.length_b   1.000
_cell.length_c   1.000
_cell.angle_alpha   90.00
_cell.angle_beta   90.00
_cell.angle_gamma   90.00
#
_symmetry.space_group_name_H-M   'P 1'
#
loop_
_entity.id
_entity.type
_entity.pdbx_description
1 polymer ?
#
loop_
_entity_poly.entity_id
_entity_poly.type
_entity_poly.pdbx_seq_one_letter_code
_entity_poly.pdbx_strand_id
1 'polypeptide(L)'
;IMANPEDTSNGVGGLLHYFYILDEWSILPSLIFMGVGAMTDFGPLIANPISFLMGAAAQLGIYLAYFMAILMGFSDKAAAAISIIGGADGPTSIFLCGKLGQTQYMGPIAVAAYSYMSLVPIIQPPIMKALTTEKERKIKMEQLRPVSKLERILFPIIVTIVVVLI
;
A
#
# COMPACT_ATOMS: atom_id res chain seq x y z
N ILE A 1 11.74 28.08 14.46
CA ILE A 1 10.76 27.52 13.50
C ILE A 1 10.66 26.00 13.60
N MET A 2 11.58 25.35 14.28
CA MET A 2 11.48 23.93 14.66
C MET A 2 10.93 23.84 16.08
N ALA A 3 9.68 24.28 16.28
CA ALA A 3 9.04 24.12 17.56
C ALA A 3 8.70 22.62 17.74
N ASN A 4 9.08 22.10 18.90
CA ASN A 4 8.65 20.79 19.37
C ASN A 4 7.14 20.67 19.10
N PRO A 5 6.63 19.55 18.53
CA PRO A 5 5.19 19.36 18.32
C PRO A 5 4.33 19.62 19.56
N GLU A 6 4.93 19.44 20.74
CA GLU A 6 4.26 19.61 22.04
C GLU A 6 4.38 21.04 22.60
N ASP A 7 5.14 21.96 21.97
CA ASP A 7 5.32 23.31 22.48
C ASP A 7 4.13 24.20 22.11
N THR A 8 3.10 24.15 22.93
CA THR A 8 1.92 25.01 22.88
C THR A 8 2.06 26.24 23.79
N SER A 9 3.25 26.58 24.23
CA SER A 9 3.51 27.65 25.24
C SER A 9 2.95 29.03 24.84
N ASN A 10 2.69 29.28 23.56
CA ASN A 10 2.10 30.51 23.02
C ASN A 10 0.68 30.34 22.47
N GLY A 11 0.00 29.24 22.78
CA GLY A 11 -1.38 28.96 22.30
C GLY A 11 -1.51 28.67 20.79
N VAL A 12 -0.42 28.74 20.04
CA VAL A 12 -0.36 28.44 18.61
C VAL A 12 0.80 27.49 18.42
N GLY A 13 0.51 26.24 18.12
CA GLY A 13 1.53 25.24 17.81
C GLY A 13 2.36 25.65 16.58
N GLY A 14 3.62 25.24 16.54
CA GLY A 14 4.46 25.43 15.36
C GLY A 14 3.92 24.67 14.14
N LEU A 15 4.45 24.96 12.95
CA LEU A 15 4.02 24.33 11.69
C LEU A 15 3.98 22.82 11.78
N LEU A 16 4.93 22.18 12.45
CA LEU A 16 4.97 20.73 12.65
C LEU A 16 3.78 20.20 13.48
N HIS A 17 3.28 21.00 14.41
CA HIS A 17 2.10 20.64 15.20
C HIS A 17 0.85 20.45 14.31
N TYR A 18 0.65 21.31 13.33
CA TYR A 18 -0.47 21.18 12.38
C TYR A 18 -0.33 19.94 11.49
N PHE A 19 0.87 19.62 11.03
CA PHE A 19 1.11 18.38 10.29
C PHE A 19 0.89 17.16 11.17
N TYR A 20 1.30 17.20 12.41
CA TYR A 20 1.06 16.11 13.37
C TYR A 20 -0.45 15.88 13.61
N ILE A 21 -1.23 16.94 13.80
CA ILE A 21 -2.69 16.85 13.92
C ILE A 21 -3.32 16.23 12.67
N LEU A 22 -2.89 16.63 11.48
CA LEU A 22 -3.39 16.07 10.22
C LEU A 22 -3.04 14.58 10.08
N ASP A 23 -1.90 14.17 10.59
CA ASP A 23 -1.50 12.76 10.64
C ASP A 23 -2.31 11.97 11.67
N GLU A 24 -2.45 12.51 12.88
CA GLU A 24 -3.23 11.91 13.96
C GLU A 24 -4.71 11.68 13.55
N TRP A 25 -5.29 12.63 12.83
CA TRP A 25 -6.65 12.52 12.28
C TRP A 25 -6.71 11.64 11.02
N SER A 26 -5.61 11.03 10.62
CA SER A 26 -5.50 10.20 9.42
C SER A 26 -5.86 10.93 8.10
N ILE A 27 -5.78 12.26 8.09
CA ILE A 27 -6.05 13.07 6.89
C ILE A 27 -4.89 12.95 5.90
N LEU A 28 -3.65 13.06 6.37
CA LEU A 28 -2.46 12.94 5.49
C LEU A 28 -2.38 11.58 4.79
N PRO A 29 -2.50 10.43 5.48
CA PRO A 29 -2.54 9.13 4.82
C PRO A 29 -3.66 9.03 3.78
N SER A 30 -4.85 9.52 4.10
CA SER A 30 -6.00 9.50 3.17
C SER A 30 -5.74 10.33 1.92
N LEU A 31 -5.11 11.50 2.03
CA LEU A 31 -4.71 12.35 0.89
C LEU A 31 -3.64 11.68 0.03
N ILE A 32 -2.67 10.99 0.64
CA ILE A 32 -1.63 10.24 -0.07
C ILE A 32 -2.29 9.13 -0.90
N PHE A 33 -3.18 8.33 -0.32
CA PHE A 33 -3.89 7.28 -1.03
C PHE A 33 -4.76 7.81 -2.16
N MET A 34 -5.45 8.92 -1.93
CA MET A 34 -6.23 9.59 -2.98
C MET A 34 -5.34 10.05 -4.13
N GLY A 35 -4.17 10.61 -3.85
CA GLY A 35 -3.18 11.02 -4.86
C GLY A 35 -2.67 9.84 -5.68
N VAL A 36 -2.29 8.74 -5.03
CA VAL A 36 -1.85 7.50 -5.70
C VAL A 36 -2.97 6.94 -6.56
N GLY A 37 -4.20 6.89 -6.03
CA GLY A 37 -5.37 6.42 -6.78
C GLY A 37 -5.66 7.26 -8.02
N ALA A 38 -5.53 8.59 -7.91
CA ALA A 38 -5.73 9.50 -9.04
C ALA A 38 -4.67 9.33 -10.16
N MET A 39 -3.45 8.90 -9.80
CA MET A 39 -2.37 8.65 -10.75
C MET A 39 -2.41 7.25 -11.36
N THR A 40 -3.21 6.35 -10.83
CA THR A 40 -3.28 4.96 -11.27
C THR A 40 -4.11 4.85 -12.57
N ASP A 41 -3.54 4.21 -13.58
CA ASP A 41 -4.29 3.86 -14.79
C ASP A 41 -5.00 2.52 -14.63
N PHE A 42 -6.30 2.57 -14.36
CA PHE A 42 -7.15 1.38 -14.25
C PHE A 42 -7.60 0.80 -15.61
N GLY A 43 -7.21 1.42 -16.72
CA GLY A 43 -7.61 0.98 -18.06
C GLY A 43 -7.35 -0.51 -18.32
N PRO A 44 -6.12 -1.02 -18.11
CA PRO A 44 -5.81 -2.45 -18.31
C PRO A 44 -6.63 -3.39 -17.41
N LEU A 45 -6.90 -2.99 -16.18
CA LEU A 45 -7.69 -3.77 -15.23
C LEU A 45 -9.16 -3.85 -15.64
N ILE A 46 -9.74 -2.73 -16.08
CA ILE A 46 -11.13 -2.65 -16.58
C ILE A 46 -11.28 -3.47 -17.88
N ALA A 47 -10.27 -3.43 -18.75
CA ALA A 47 -10.26 -4.18 -20.00
C ALA A 47 -10.19 -5.69 -19.77
N ASN A 48 -9.46 -6.13 -18.73
CA ASN A 48 -9.29 -7.54 -18.38
C ASN A 48 -9.52 -7.77 -16.87
N PRO A 49 -10.77 -7.99 -16.45
CA PRO A 49 -11.11 -8.18 -15.04
C PRO A 49 -10.42 -9.38 -14.38
N ILE A 50 -9.99 -10.38 -15.15
CA ILE A 50 -9.24 -11.55 -14.64
C ILE A 50 -7.94 -11.11 -13.94
N SER A 51 -7.41 -9.93 -14.30
CA SER A 51 -6.24 -9.35 -13.65
C SER A 51 -6.41 -9.12 -12.14
N PHE A 52 -7.65 -9.04 -11.63
CA PHE A 52 -7.91 -9.04 -10.19
C PHE A 52 -7.38 -10.28 -9.46
N LEU A 53 -7.34 -11.43 -10.14
CA LEU A 53 -6.79 -12.67 -9.57
C LEU A 53 -5.29 -12.55 -9.29
N MET A 54 -4.56 -11.72 -10.02
CA MET A 54 -3.15 -11.45 -9.76
C MET A 54 -2.99 -10.70 -8.43
N GLY A 55 -3.87 -9.73 -8.15
CA GLY A 55 -3.92 -9.05 -6.85
C GLY A 55 -4.26 -10.02 -5.72
N ALA A 56 -5.25 -10.89 -5.91
CA ALA A 56 -5.61 -11.92 -4.94
C ALA A 56 -4.43 -12.87 -4.65
N ALA A 57 -3.68 -13.28 -5.69
CA ALA A 57 -2.49 -14.11 -5.53
C ALA A 57 -1.38 -13.38 -4.72
N ALA A 58 -1.20 -12.08 -4.94
CA ALA A 58 -0.25 -11.27 -4.17
C ALA A 58 -0.60 -11.24 -2.67
N GLN A 59 -1.88 -11.25 -2.32
CA GLN A 59 -2.33 -11.29 -0.92
C GLN A 59 -1.89 -12.57 -0.18
N LEU A 60 -1.68 -13.70 -0.87
CA LEU A 60 -1.18 -14.92 -0.25
C LEU A 60 0.19 -14.70 0.42
N GLY A 61 1.04 -13.83 -0.14
CA GLY A 61 2.32 -13.46 0.46
C GLY A 61 2.14 -12.76 1.81
N ILE A 62 1.16 -11.87 1.92
CA ILE A 62 0.84 -11.16 3.17
C ILE A 62 0.36 -12.15 4.23
N TYR A 63 -0.57 -13.06 3.90
CA TYR A 63 -1.05 -14.07 4.82
C TYR A 63 0.07 -15.01 5.29
N LEU A 64 0.95 -15.45 4.37
CA LEU A 64 2.09 -16.28 4.72
C LEU A 64 3.03 -15.56 5.69
N ALA A 65 3.34 -14.28 5.44
CA ALA A 65 4.14 -13.47 6.33
C ALA A 65 3.48 -13.30 7.72
N TYR A 66 2.15 -13.15 7.77
CA TYR A 66 1.41 -13.09 9.02
C TYR A 66 1.58 -14.37 9.84
N PHE A 67 1.36 -15.54 9.23
CA PHE A 67 1.53 -16.82 9.90
C PHE A 67 2.96 -17.04 10.37
N MET A 68 3.95 -16.67 9.56
CA MET A 68 5.36 -16.75 9.94
C MET A 68 5.67 -15.86 11.15
N ALA A 69 5.13 -14.63 11.19
CA ALA A 69 5.32 -13.73 12.30
C ALA A 69 4.68 -14.29 13.61
N ILE A 70 3.49 -14.90 13.53
CA ILE A 70 2.87 -15.57 14.68
C ILE A 70 3.73 -16.74 15.17
N LEU A 71 4.26 -17.56 14.25
CA LEU A 71 5.16 -18.67 14.61
C LEU A 71 6.46 -18.21 15.27
N MET A 72 6.93 -17.01 14.93
CA MET A 72 8.09 -16.37 15.56
C MET A 72 7.77 -15.78 16.94
N GLY A 73 6.51 -15.82 17.40
CA GLY A 73 6.09 -15.36 18.71
C GLY A 73 5.66 -13.89 18.80
N PHE A 74 5.43 -13.22 17.65
CA PHE A 74 4.86 -11.87 17.66
C PHE A 74 3.37 -11.91 18.04
N SER A 75 2.88 -10.85 18.69
CA SER A 75 1.45 -10.70 18.95
C SER A 75 0.67 -10.51 17.65
N ASP A 76 -0.62 -10.85 17.63
CA ASP A 76 -1.48 -10.74 16.46
C ASP A 76 -1.42 -9.36 15.80
N LYS A 77 -1.43 -8.28 16.60
CA LYS A 77 -1.35 -6.91 16.09
C LYS A 77 0.01 -6.59 15.48
N ALA A 78 1.10 -7.07 16.12
CA ALA A 78 2.44 -6.90 15.59
C ALA A 78 2.63 -7.73 14.30
N ALA A 79 2.15 -8.95 14.28
CA ALA A 79 2.19 -9.82 13.10
C ALA A 79 1.43 -9.22 11.91
N ALA A 80 0.25 -8.63 12.17
CA ALA A 80 -0.50 -7.91 11.14
C ALA A 80 0.26 -6.69 10.61
N ALA A 81 0.87 -5.89 11.50
CA ALA A 81 1.67 -4.74 11.10
C ALA A 81 2.93 -5.13 10.30
N ILE A 82 3.55 -6.27 10.62
CA ILE A 82 4.71 -6.81 9.89
C ILE A 82 4.28 -7.36 8.52
N SER A 83 3.20 -8.11 8.49
CA SER A 83 2.76 -8.82 7.27
C SER A 83 2.37 -7.88 6.13
N ILE A 84 1.80 -6.71 6.44
CA ILE A 84 1.36 -5.74 5.44
C ILE A 84 2.51 -5.17 4.60
N ILE A 85 3.76 -5.27 5.08
CA ILE A 85 4.95 -4.93 4.30
C ILE A 85 4.97 -5.69 2.97
N GLY A 86 4.48 -6.93 2.96
CA GLY A 86 4.36 -7.76 1.76
C GLY A 86 3.46 -7.18 0.67
N GLY A 87 2.61 -6.21 1.00
CA GLY A 87 1.80 -5.46 0.03
C GLY A 87 2.59 -4.47 -0.83
N ALA A 88 3.87 -4.24 -0.50
CA ALA A 88 4.77 -3.30 -1.17
C ALA A 88 4.22 -1.85 -1.19
N ASP A 89 3.55 -1.46 -0.12
CA ASP A 89 2.98 -0.13 0.06
C ASP A 89 3.46 0.46 1.40
N GLY A 90 4.43 1.37 1.33
CA GLY A 90 5.03 2.02 2.50
C GLY A 90 4.03 2.81 3.35
N PRO A 91 3.24 3.72 2.76
CA PRO A 91 2.24 4.48 3.49
C PRO A 91 1.21 3.61 4.22
N THR A 92 0.69 2.55 3.59
CA THR A 92 -0.24 1.60 4.21
C THR A 92 0.39 0.90 5.41
N SER A 93 1.66 0.51 5.30
CA SER A 93 2.38 -0.18 6.37
C SER A 93 2.50 0.69 7.62
N ILE A 94 2.84 1.97 7.45
CA ILE A 94 2.94 2.94 8.54
C ILE A 94 1.57 3.21 9.15
N PHE A 95 0.56 3.48 8.31
CA PHE A 95 -0.80 3.75 8.74
C PHE A 95 -1.38 2.61 9.57
N LEU A 96 -1.27 1.37 9.07
CA LEU A 96 -1.79 0.20 9.78
C LEU A 96 -1.06 -0.03 11.10
N CYS A 97 0.26 0.15 11.12
CA CYS A 97 1.06 0.03 12.34
C CYS A 97 0.57 1.01 13.44
N GLY A 98 0.32 2.26 13.05
CA GLY A 98 -0.25 3.28 13.93
C GLY A 98 -1.65 2.93 14.41
N LYS A 99 -2.55 2.52 13.51
CA LYS A 99 -3.93 2.12 13.84
C LYS A 99 -4.01 0.91 14.77
N LEU A 100 -3.08 -0.04 14.66
CA LEU A 100 -2.99 -1.18 15.57
C LEU A 100 -2.31 -0.86 16.92
N GLY A 101 -1.87 0.37 17.12
CA GLY A 101 -1.19 0.82 18.33
C GLY A 101 0.20 0.22 18.51
N GLN A 102 0.85 -0.19 17.42
CA GLN A 102 2.18 -0.82 17.42
C GLN A 102 3.28 0.21 17.12
N THR A 103 3.19 1.40 17.72
CA THR A 103 4.09 2.54 17.47
C THR A 103 5.56 2.23 17.69
N GLN A 104 5.87 1.28 18.60
CA GLN A 104 7.23 0.78 18.84
C GLN A 104 7.88 0.13 17.61
N TYR A 105 7.09 -0.42 16.69
CA TYR A 105 7.56 -1.04 15.44
C TYR A 105 7.48 -0.11 14.24
N MET A 106 6.93 1.09 14.39
CA MET A 106 6.68 2.01 13.27
C MET A 106 7.95 2.37 12.49
N GLY A 107 9.02 2.70 13.21
CA GLY A 107 10.32 2.99 12.58
C GLY A 107 10.89 1.82 11.78
N PRO A 108 11.09 0.65 12.41
CA PRO A 108 11.53 -0.56 11.71
C PRO A 108 10.64 -0.97 10.54
N ILE A 109 9.30 -0.88 10.70
CA ILE A 109 8.34 -1.21 9.63
C ILE A 109 8.45 -0.23 8.47
N ALA A 110 8.58 1.07 8.75
CA ALA A 110 8.76 2.07 7.69
C ALA A 110 10.03 1.80 6.87
N VAL A 111 11.17 1.58 7.54
CA VAL A 111 12.44 1.27 6.87
C VAL A 111 12.32 -0.02 6.04
N ALA A 112 11.73 -1.07 6.61
CA ALA A 112 11.56 -2.35 5.92
C ALA A 112 10.62 -2.21 4.70
N ALA A 113 9.50 -1.52 4.83
CA ALA A 113 8.53 -1.32 3.75
C ALA A 113 9.14 -0.55 2.57
N TYR A 114 9.80 0.57 2.82
CA TYR A 114 10.44 1.34 1.75
C TYR A 114 11.65 0.63 1.14
N SER A 115 12.43 -0.10 1.94
CA SER A 115 13.53 -0.93 1.43
C SER A 115 12.99 -2.06 0.54
N TYR A 116 11.91 -2.71 0.95
CA TYR A 116 11.24 -3.74 0.17
C TYR A 116 10.74 -3.19 -1.18
N MET A 117 10.05 -2.06 -1.17
CA MET A 117 9.62 -1.40 -2.40
C MET A 117 10.77 -1.11 -3.37
N SER A 118 11.91 -0.67 -2.85
CA SER A 118 13.10 -0.39 -3.66
C SER A 118 13.74 -1.66 -4.22
N LEU A 119 13.62 -2.79 -3.52
CA LEU A 119 14.19 -4.08 -3.93
C LEU A 119 13.33 -4.84 -4.93
N VAL A 120 12.01 -4.61 -4.96
CA VAL A 120 11.07 -5.31 -5.86
C VAL A 120 11.51 -5.25 -7.33
N PRO A 121 11.86 -4.09 -7.92
CA PRO A 121 12.31 -4.02 -9.32
C PRO A 121 13.59 -4.80 -9.59
N ILE A 122 14.40 -5.08 -8.58
CA ILE A 122 15.65 -5.81 -8.70
C ILE A 122 15.40 -7.33 -8.58
N ILE A 123 14.54 -7.74 -7.65
CA ILE A 123 14.24 -9.14 -7.35
C ILE A 123 13.29 -9.74 -8.38
N GLN A 124 12.32 -8.98 -8.85
CA GLN A 124 11.25 -9.45 -9.75
C GLN A 124 11.80 -10.01 -11.08
N PRO A 125 12.70 -9.35 -11.83
CA PRO A 125 13.16 -9.85 -13.12
C PRO A 125 13.86 -11.22 -13.07
N PRO A 126 14.75 -11.52 -12.12
CA PRO A 126 15.35 -12.86 -11.99
C PRO A 126 14.31 -13.95 -11.73
N ILE A 127 13.34 -13.70 -10.84
CA ILE A 127 12.28 -14.65 -10.52
C ILE A 127 11.38 -14.88 -11.74
N MET A 128 11.00 -13.82 -12.45
CA MET A 128 10.22 -13.94 -13.69
C MET A 128 10.96 -14.75 -14.74
N LYS A 129 12.28 -14.55 -14.89
CA LYS A 129 13.10 -15.34 -15.83
C LYS A 129 13.17 -16.80 -15.44
N ALA A 130 13.18 -17.12 -14.17
CA ALA A 130 13.23 -18.50 -13.67
C ALA A 130 11.88 -19.23 -13.86
N LEU A 131 10.78 -18.52 -13.73
CA LEU A 131 9.43 -19.09 -13.81
C LEU A 131 8.80 -19.06 -15.20
N THR A 132 9.35 -18.31 -16.15
CA THR A 132 8.80 -18.15 -17.50
C THR A 132 9.78 -18.53 -18.59
N THR A 133 9.25 -19.07 -19.69
CA THR A 133 10.04 -19.37 -20.88
C THR A 133 10.25 -18.11 -21.73
N GLU A 134 11.25 -18.16 -22.64
CA GLU A 134 11.48 -17.05 -23.57
C GLU A 134 10.28 -16.78 -24.50
N LYS A 135 9.53 -17.82 -24.86
CA LYS A 135 8.34 -17.69 -25.71
C LYS A 135 7.23 -16.91 -24.98
N GLU A 136 7.00 -17.21 -23.71
CA GLU A 136 6.00 -16.52 -22.87
C GLU A 136 6.38 -15.05 -22.66
N ARG A 137 7.67 -14.76 -22.46
CA ARG A 137 8.13 -13.37 -22.28
C ARG A 137 8.03 -12.52 -23.55
N LYS A 138 7.96 -13.12 -24.75
CA LYS A 138 7.79 -12.41 -26.01
C LYS A 138 6.33 -12.10 -26.37
N ILE A 139 5.37 -12.62 -25.59
CA ILE A 139 3.95 -12.33 -25.80
C ILE A 139 3.70 -10.85 -25.45
N LYS A 140 3.25 -10.08 -26.43
CA LYS A 140 2.81 -8.70 -26.20
C LYS A 140 1.43 -8.73 -25.54
N MET A 141 1.32 -8.12 -24.37
CA MET A 141 0.04 -7.88 -23.73
C MET A 141 -0.62 -6.68 -24.37
N GLU A 142 -1.56 -6.92 -25.28
CA GLU A 142 -2.38 -5.87 -25.85
C GLU A 142 -3.67 -5.71 -25.03
N GLN A 143 -4.16 -4.47 -24.96
CA GLN A 143 -5.40 -4.18 -24.28
C GLN A 143 -6.57 -4.84 -25.03
N LEU A 144 -7.32 -5.70 -24.37
CA LEU A 144 -8.39 -6.50 -24.99
C LEU A 144 -9.52 -5.66 -25.59
N ARG A 145 -9.80 -4.50 -24.99
CA ARG A 145 -10.81 -3.56 -25.48
C ARG A 145 -10.45 -2.12 -25.13
N PRO A 146 -10.87 -1.13 -25.93
CA PRO A 146 -10.77 0.26 -25.55
C PRO A 146 -11.68 0.55 -24.34
N VAL A 147 -11.15 1.24 -23.36
CA VAL A 147 -11.88 1.66 -22.16
C VAL A 147 -12.31 3.09 -22.32
N SER A 148 -13.61 3.38 -22.17
CA SER A 148 -14.16 4.71 -22.29
C SER A 148 -13.71 5.63 -21.14
N LYS A 149 -13.74 6.96 -21.38
CA LYS A 149 -13.43 7.94 -20.34
C LYS A 149 -14.37 7.83 -19.13
N LEU A 150 -15.64 7.51 -19.40
CA LEU A 150 -16.66 7.37 -18.36
C LEU A 150 -16.39 6.16 -17.48
N GLU A 151 -15.98 5.02 -18.05
CA GLU A 151 -15.60 3.83 -17.28
C GLU A 151 -14.41 4.11 -16.37
N ARG A 152 -13.39 4.83 -16.83
CA ARG A 152 -12.21 5.21 -16.03
C ARG A 152 -12.56 6.11 -14.84
N ILE A 153 -13.55 6.99 -15.00
CA ILE A 153 -14.02 7.88 -13.93
C ILE A 153 -14.92 7.15 -12.94
N LEU A 154 -15.85 6.33 -13.44
CA LEU A 154 -16.82 5.63 -12.59
C LEU A 154 -16.20 4.46 -11.83
N PHE A 155 -15.23 3.77 -12.40
CA PHE A 155 -14.64 2.58 -11.81
C PHE A 155 -14.09 2.82 -10.39
N PRO A 156 -13.20 3.80 -10.12
CA PRO A 156 -12.70 4.03 -8.78
C PRO A 156 -13.80 4.48 -7.81
N ILE A 157 -14.80 5.21 -8.28
CA ILE A 157 -15.93 5.67 -7.45
C ILE A 157 -16.77 4.47 -7.02
N ILE A 158 -17.14 3.60 -7.95
CA ILE A 158 -17.93 2.38 -7.67
C ILE A 158 -17.17 1.46 -6.73
N VAL A 159 -15.88 1.21 -7.01
CA VAL A 159 -15.03 0.37 -6.15
C VAL A 159 -14.94 0.95 -4.74
N THR A 160 -14.74 2.26 -4.62
CA THR A 160 -14.69 2.92 -3.30
C THR A 160 -15.99 2.74 -2.54
N ILE A 161 -17.15 2.97 -3.18
CA ILE A 161 -18.46 2.80 -2.54
C ILE A 161 -18.65 1.34 -2.08
N VAL A 162 -18.34 0.38 -2.94
CA VAL A 162 -18.49 -1.05 -2.62
C VAL A 162 -17.60 -1.44 -1.44
N VAL A 163 -16.32 -1.03 -1.45
CA VAL A 163 -15.37 -1.36 -0.38
C VAL A 163 -15.74 -0.70 0.96
N VAL A 164 -16.29 0.51 0.93
CA VAL A 164 -16.72 1.20 2.16
C VAL A 164 -18.00 0.61 2.76
N LEU A 165 -18.85 -0.03 1.94
CA LEU A 165 -20.11 -0.63 2.38
C LEU A 165 -19.98 -2.08 2.88
N ILE A 166 -18.85 -2.74 2.62
CA ILE A 166 -18.54 -4.10 3.08
C ILE A 166 -17.78 -4.04 4.40
#